data_3d0c14ff135202e0b44611700a3e9664
#
_entry.id   3d0c14ff135202e0b44611700a3e9664
#
_cell.length_a   1.000
_cell.length_b   1.000
_cell.length_c   1.000
_cell.angle_alpha   90.00
_cell.angle_beta   90.00
_cell.angle_gamma   90.00
#
_symmetry.space_group_name_H-M   'P 1'
#
loop_
_entity.id
_entity.type
_entity.pdbx_description
1 polymer ?
#
loop_
_entity_poly.entity_id
_entity_poly.type
_entity_poly.pdbx_seq_one_letter_code
_entity_poly.pdbx_strand_id
1 'polypeptide(L)'
;MAILEVNNLKKVYTTRLGGNQVEALKNLSFSVEEGEYVAIMGESGSGKTTLLNILAALDKPTGGQVILNGKNIVDIREKEISAFRRENLGFVFQDFNLLDNFSLKDNIVLPLVLSGVDYKEMERRSLEFLIFLENILMKYLADRNSVRR
;
A
#
# COMPACT_ATOMS: atom_id res chain seq x y z
N MET A 1 1.75 -14.18 -16.78
CA MET A 1 0.43 -14.38 -16.14
C MET A 1 0.18 -13.16 -15.25
N ALA A 2 -0.95 -12.46 -15.45
CA ALA A 2 -1.21 -11.22 -14.74
C ALA A 2 -1.27 -11.49 -13.22
N ILE A 3 -0.49 -10.72 -12.46
CA ILE A 3 -0.53 -10.72 -11.00
C ILE A 3 -1.70 -9.88 -10.48
N LEU A 4 -2.05 -8.82 -11.23
CA LEU A 4 -3.15 -7.91 -10.93
C LEU A 4 -4.01 -7.73 -12.18
N GLU A 5 -5.32 -7.89 -12.02
CA GLU A 5 -6.30 -7.57 -13.06
C GLU A 5 -7.36 -6.64 -12.48
N VAL A 6 -7.61 -5.56 -13.18
CA VAL A 6 -8.64 -4.58 -12.84
C VAL A 6 -9.65 -4.55 -13.98
N ASN A 7 -10.91 -4.87 -13.67
CA ASN A 7 -11.96 -5.03 -14.67
C ASN A 7 -13.13 -4.09 -14.39
N ASN A 8 -13.38 -3.12 -15.29
CA ASN A 8 -14.49 -2.17 -15.24
C ASN A 8 -14.67 -1.49 -13.87
N LEU A 9 -13.54 -1.17 -13.24
CA LEU A 9 -13.52 -0.61 -11.89
C LEU A 9 -14.22 0.75 -11.85
N LYS A 10 -15.17 0.88 -10.95
CA LYS A 10 -15.95 2.09 -10.72
C LYS A 10 -15.99 2.46 -9.25
N LYS A 11 -15.84 3.77 -8.97
CA LYS A 11 -16.01 4.30 -7.61
C LYS A 11 -16.79 5.60 -7.64
N VAL A 12 -17.88 5.61 -6.92
CA VAL A 12 -18.73 6.79 -6.69
C VAL A 12 -18.80 7.05 -5.20
N TYR A 13 -18.44 8.24 -4.78
CA TYR A 13 -18.66 8.73 -3.42
C TYR A 13 -19.96 9.52 -3.36
N THR A 14 -20.77 9.25 -2.35
CA THR A 14 -22.01 9.98 -2.09
C THR A 14 -21.89 10.72 -0.77
N THR A 15 -22.22 12.01 -0.75
CA THR A 15 -22.21 12.81 0.49
C THR A 15 -23.32 12.33 1.42
N ARG A 16 -23.07 12.37 2.76
CA ARG A 16 -24.02 11.91 3.80
C ARG A 16 -25.42 12.56 3.72
N LEU A 17 -25.55 13.72 3.12
CA LEU A 17 -26.81 14.46 2.96
C LEU A 17 -27.51 14.18 1.61
N GLY A 18 -27.09 13.15 0.89
CA GLY A 18 -27.84 12.63 -0.28
C GLY A 18 -27.84 13.52 -1.53
N GLY A 19 -27.02 14.57 -1.58
CA GLY A 19 -27.11 15.57 -2.66
C GLY A 19 -26.11 15.39 -3.80
N ASN A 20 -24.83 15.27 -3.52
CA ASN A 20 -23.81 15.25 -4.56
C ASN A 20 -23.11 13.90 -4.64
N GLN A 21 -23.06 13.36 -5.86
CA GLN A 21 -22.26 12.19 -6.20
C GLN A 21 -20.97 12.63 -6.91
N VAL A 22 -19.85 12.10 -6.48
CA VAL A 22 -18.56 12.31 -7.13
C VAL A 22 -18.09 10.97 -7.67
N GLU A 23 -18.05 10.85 -8.98
CA GLU A 23 -17.54 9.69 -9.68
C GLU A 23 -16.00 9.79 -9.75
N ALA A 24 -15.32 9.12 -8.82
CA ALA A 24 -13.86 9.17 -8.70
C ALA A 24 -13.17 8.24 -9.70
N LEU A 25 -13.79 7.11 -10.05
CA LEU A 25 -13.29 6.18 -11.06
C LEU A 25 -14.41 5.79 -12.01
N LYS A 26 -14.11 5.79 -13.32
CA LYS A 26 -15.04 5.53 -14.43
C LYS A 26 -14.57 4.34 -15.24
N ASN A 27 -15.10 3.14 -14.99
CA ASN A 27 -14.86 1.93 -15.80
C ASN A 27 -13.38 1.71 -16.18
N LEU A 28 -12.50 1.78 -15.19
CA LEU A 28 -11.07 1.58 -15.40
C LEU A 28 -10.76 0.08 -15.54
N SER A 29 -10.01 -0.28 -16.59
CA SER A 29 -9.55 -1.66 -16.80
C SER A 29 -8.10 -1.66 -17.23
N PHE A 30 -7.29 -2.51 -16.58
CA PHE A 30 -5.89 -2.78 -16.92
C PHE A 30 -5.43 -4.05 -16.23
N SER A 31 -4.28 -4.56 -16.64
CA SER A 31 -3.60 -5.67 -15.99
C SER A 31 -2.13 -5.35 -15.77
N VAL A 32 -1.53 -6.04 -14.80
CA VAL A 32 -0.10 -5.95 -14.48
C VAL A 32 0.45 -7.36 -14.41
N GLU A 33 1.54 -7.62 -15.13
CA GLU A 33 2.23 -8.90 -15.10
C GLU A 33 3.21 -8.98 -13.92
N GLU A 34 3.59 -10.19 -13.54
CA GLU A 34 4.60 -10.39 -12.52
C GLU A 34 5.94 -9.79 -12.95
N GLY A 35 6.59 -9.03 -12.06
CA GLY A 35 7.84 -8.33 -12.34
C GLY A 35 7.70 -7.02 -13.12
N GLU A 36 6.48 -6.62 -13.48
CA GLU A 36 6.22 -5.37 -14.17
C GLU A 36 6.24 -4.17 -13.21
N TYR A 37 6.75 -3.06 -13.69
CA TYR A 37 6.75 -1.77 -13.00
C TYR A 37 5.77 -0.81 -13.67
N VAL A 38 4.74 -0.39 -12.96
CA VAL A 38 3.66 0.46 -13.48
C VAL A 38 3.60 1.79 -12.74
N ALA A 39 3.53 2.90 -13.48
CA ALA A 39 3.34 4.23 -12.94
C ALA A 39 1.94 4.76 -13.24
N ILE A 40 1.21 5.22 -12.20
CA ILE A 40 -0.10 5.86 -12.32
C ILE A 40 0.09 7.38 -12.26
N MET A 41 -0.14 8.04 -13.38
CA MET A 41 0.02 9.49 -13.52
C MET A 41 -1.32 10.18 -13.83
N GLY A 42 -1.41 11.48 -13.56
CA GLY A 42 -2.58 12.29 -13.82
C GLY A 42 -2.64 13.54 -12.95
N GLU A 43 -3.53 14.44 -13.25
CA GLU A 43 -3.75 15.69 -12.51
C GLU A 43 -4.25 15.45 -11.07
N SER A 44 -4.16 16.49 -10.22
CA SER A 44 -4.76 16.42 -8.89
C SER A 44 -6.27 16.17 -9.00
N GLY A 45 -6.80 15.28 -8.16
CA GLY A 45 -8.23 14.92 -8.20
C GLY A 45 -8.62 13.89 -9.27
N SER A 46 -7.68 13.37 -10.09
CA SER A 46 -7.98 12.36 -11.13
C SER A 46 -8.28 10.94 -10.62
N GLY A 47 -8.38 10.74 -9.32
CA GLY A 47 -8.74 9.44 -8.73
C GLY A 47 -7.56 8.51 -8.41
N LYS A 48 -6.30 8.94 -8.56
CA LYS A 48 -5.11 8.10 -8.29
C LYS A 48 -5.10 7.50 -6.89
N THR A 49 -5.31 8.33 -5.88
CA THR A 49 -5.37 7.88 -4.47
C THR A 49 -6.54 6.92 -4.24
N THR A 50 -7.70 7.19 -4.86
CA THR A 50 -8.85 6.30 -4.79
C THR A 50 -8.52 4.93 -5.40
N LEU A 51 -7.89 4.92 -6.57
CA LEU A 51 -7.45 3.68 -7.21
C LEU A 51 -6.48 2.91 -6.31
N LEU A 52 -5.42 3.56 -5.82
CA LEU A 52 -4.44 2.93 -4.94
C LEU A 52 -5.09 2.37 -3.66
N ASN A 53 -6.03 3.09 -3.04
CA ASN A 53 -6.74 2.62 -1.85
C ASN A 53 -7.58 1.37 -2.16
N ILE A 54 -8.21 1.29 -3.33
CA ILE A 54 -8.97 0.10 -3.73
C ILE A 54 -8.01 -1.07 -4.02
N LEU A 55 -6.92 -0.85 -4.75
CA LEU A 55 -5.91 -1.88 -5.02
C LEU A 55 -5.28 -2.42 -3.72
N ALA A 56 -5.16 -1.55 -2.73
CA ALA A 56 -4.69 -1.88 -1.39
C ALA A 56 -5.73 -2.58 -0.50
N ALA A 57 -6.94 -2.78 -1.01
CA ALA A 57 -8.06 -3.28 -0.20
C ALA A 57 -8.34 -2.43 1.06
N LEU A 58 -8.06 -1.11 0.99
CA LEU A 58 -8.39 -0.12 2.02
C LEU A 58 -9.75 0.52 1.78
N ASP A 59 -10.24 0.50 0.54
CA ASP A 59 -11.57 0.97 0.14
C ASP A 59 -12.21 -0.04 -0.80
N LYS A 60 -13.55 -0.05 -0.87
CA LYS A 60 -14.32 -0.95 -1.75
C LYS A 60 -14.80 -0.18 -2.97
N PRO A 61 -14.70 -0.75 -4.17
CA PRO A 61 -15.29 -0.14 -5.37
C PRO A 61 -16.82 -0.17 -5.29
N THR A 62 -17.48 0.69 -6.06
CA THR A 62 -18.93 0.64 -6.26
C THR A 62 -19.34 -0.31 -7.38
N GLY A 63 -18.39 -0.71 -8.22
CA GLY A 63 -18.59 -1.69 -9.29
C GLY A 63 -17.28 -2.13 -9.89
N GLY A 64 -17.32 -3.22 -10.65
CA GLY A 64 -16.15 -3.86 -11.23
C GLY A 64 -15.47 -4.84 -10.29
N GLN A 65 -14.29 -5.32 -10.70
CA GLN A 65 -13.53 -6.35 -10.01
C GLN A 65 -12.05 -5.98 -9.96
N VAL A 66 -11.39 -6.40 -8.90
CA VAL A 66 -9.93 -6.34 -8.76
C VAL A 66 -9.46 -7.73 -8.33
N ILE A 67 -8.71 -8.38 -9.19
CA ILE A 67 -8.17 -9.71 -8.97
C ILE A 67 -6.67 -9.58 -8.71
N LEU A 68 -6.23 -9.99 -7.53
CA LEU A 68 -4.83 -10.02 -7.14
C LEU A 68 -4.44 -11.46 -6.81
N ASN A 69 -3.39 -11.97 -7.45
CA ASN A 69 -2.96 -13.36 -7.31
C ASN A 69 -4.12 -14.37 -7.52
N GLY A 70 -4.98 -14.11 -8.52
CA GLY A 70 -6.14 -14.96 -8.83
C GLY A 70 -7.31 -14.83 -7.85
N LYS A 71 -7.25 -13.94 -6.85
CA LYS A 71 -8.29 -13.74 -5.85
C LYS A 71 -8.95 -12.37 -6.01
N ASN A 72 -10.28 -12.35 -6.19
CA ASN A 72 -11.00 -11.07 -6.24
C ASN A 72 -11.06 -10.44 -4.85
N ILE A 73 -10.41 -9.29 -4.69
CA ILE A 73 -10.31 -8.61 -3.39
C ILE A 73 -11.65 -8.05 -2.89
N VAL A 74 -12.62 -7.84 -3.79
CA VAL A 74 -13.96 -7.33 -3.44
C VAL A 74 -14.76 -8.37 -2.65
N ASP A 75 -14.50 -9.66 -2.90
CA ASP A 75 -15.23 -10.77 -2.29
C ASP A 75 -14.63 -11.22 -0.94
N ILE A 76 -13.49 -10.62 -0.54
CA ILE A 76 -12.83 -10.97 0.72
C ILE A 76 -13.65 -10.44 1.89
N ARG A 77 -13.93 -11.32 2.85
CA ARG A 77 -14.66 -10.96 4.07
C ARG A 77 -13.83 -9.99 4.92
N GLU A 78 -14.51 -9.08 5.59
CA GLU A 78 -13.88 -8.01 6.39
C GLU A 78 -12.90 -8.53 7.44
N LYS A 79 -13.21 -9.65 8.07
CA LYS A 79 -12.33 -10.32 9.04
C LYS A 79 -11.04 -10.90 8.44
N GLU A 80 -11.01 -11.15 7.14
CA GLU A 80 -9.90 -11.76 6.41
C GLU A 80 -9.05 -10.73 5.66
N ILE A 81 -9.60 -9.54 5.44
CA ILE A 81 -8.95 -8.51 4.59
C ILE A 81 -7.60 -8.05 5.15
N SER A 82 -7.46 -7.98 6.47
CA SER A 82 -6.20 -7.56 7.11
C SER A 82 -5.10 -8.62 6.96
N ALA A 83 -5.45 -9.91 7.05
CA ALA A 83 -4.52 -11.00 6.77
C ALA A 83 -4.13 -11.00 5.30
N PHE A 84 -5.11 -10.85 4.40
CA PHE A 84 -4.85 -10.77 2.96
C PHE A 84 -3.88 -9.64 2.60
N ARG A 85 -4.08 -8.43 3.14
CA ARG A 85 -3.15 -7.31 2.92
C ARG A 85 -1.74 -7.63 3.36
N ARG A 86 -1.60 -8.18 4.57
CA ARG A 86 -0.30 -8.53 5.15
C ARG A 86 0.47 -9.57 4.33
N GLU A 87 -0.25 -10.52 3.73
CA GLU A 87 0.35 -11.62 2.98
C GLU A 87 0.66 -11.29 1.52
N ASN A 88 -0.10 -10.37 0.91
CA ASN A 88 -0.09 -10.15 -0.53
C ASN A 88 0.36 -8.74 -0.96
N LEU A 89 0.46 -7.78 -0.04
CA LEU A 89 0.70 -6.38 -0.37
C LEU A 89 1.83 -5.78 0.46
N GLY A 90 2.74 -5.06 -0.18
CA GLY A 90 3.65 -4.11 0.45
C GLY A 90 3.18 -2.68 0.21
N PHE A 91 3.24 -1.85 1.25
CA PHE A 91 2.77 -0.46 1.18
C PHE A 91 3.86 0.51 1.58
N VAL A 92 4.06 1.52 0.75
CA VAL A 92 4.86 2.71 1.11
C VAL A 92 3.90 3.90 1.12
N PHE A 93 3.64 4.44 2.30
CA PHE A 93 2.75 5.58 2.47
C PHE A 93 3.45 6.90 2.15
N GLN A 94 2.69 7.89 1.72
CA GLN A 94 3.17 9.25 1.53
C GLN A 94 3.52 9.90 2.86
N ASP A 95 2.71 9.67 3.89
CA ASP A 95 2.96 10.04 5.27
C ASP A 95 3.57 8.82 5.99
N PHE A 96 4.40 9.04 6.99
CA PHE A 96 5.17 7.97 7.63
C PHE A 96 4.30 6.90 8.30
N ASN A 97 3.07 7.23 8.69
CA ASN A 97 2.10 6.35 9.38
C ASN A 97 2.71 5.58 10.58
N LEU A 98 3.66 6.22 11.25
CA LEU A 98 4.26 5.70 12.48
C LEU A 98 3.30 5.89 13.65
N LEU A 99 3.32 4.95 14.57
CA LEU A 99 2.61 5.06 15.84
C LEU A 99 3.46 5.90 16.81
N ASP A 100 2.99 7.10 17.11
CA ASP A 100 3.75 8.11 17.88
C ASP A 100 4.12 7.64 19.31
N ASN A 101 3.31 6.74 19.89
CA ASN A 101 3.54 6.17 21.22
C ASN A 101 4.53 5.01 21.23
N PHE A 102 5.05 4.61 20.09
CA PHE A 102 5.97 3.50 19.91
C PHE A 102 7.36 3.99 19.54
N SER A 103 8.39 3.30 20.00
CA SER A 103 9.74 3.55 19.51
C SER A 103 9.87 3.18 18.03
N LEU A 104 10.94 3.65 17.37
CA LEU A 104 11.23 3.25 16.00
C LEU A 104 11.34 1.72 15.86
N LYS A 105 12.01 1.07 16.82
CA LYS A 105 12.13 -0.40 16.86
C LYS A 105 10.75 -1.06 16.95
N ASP A 106 9.87 -0.56 17.81
CA ASP A 106 8.51 -1.12 17.96
C ASP A 106 7.68 -0.97 16.69
N ASN A 107 7.76 0.18 16.01
CA ASN A 107 7.11 0.40 14.72
C ASN A 107 7.61 -0.58 13.64
N ILE A 108 8.90 -0.92 13.64
CA ILE A 108 9.49 -1.90 12.71
C ILE A 108 9.08 -3.33 13.07
N VAL A 109 9.02 -3.66 14.36
CA VAL A 109 8.72 -5.01 14.83
C VAL A 109 7.23 -5.35 14.76
N LEU A 110 6.35 -4.36 14.95
CA LEU A 110 4.90 -4.58 15.02
C LEU A 110 4.32 -5.41 13.85
N PRO A 111 4.64 -5.15 12.57
CA PRO A 111 4.16 -5.98 11.47
C PRO A 111 4.62 -7.43 11.56
N LEU A 112 5.81 -7.69 12.08
CA LEU A 112 6.36 -9.04 12.27
C LEU A 112 5.61 -9.78 13.37
N VAL A 113 5.30 -9.08 14.49
CA VAL A 113 4.46 -9.61 15.58
C VAL A 113 3.09 -10.01 15.05
N LEU A 114 2.43 -9.12 14.30
CA LEU A 114 1.11 -9.37 13.71
C LEU A 114 1.12 -10.51 12.67
N SER A 115 2.28 -10.79 12.10
CA SER A 115 2.49 -11.92 11.16
C SER A 115 2.83 -13.23 11.85
N GLY A 116 2.92 -13.25 13.19
CA GLY A 116 3.25 -14.46 13.95
C GLY A 116 4.69 -14.94 13.78
N VAL A 117 5.60 -14.03 13.40
CA VAL A 117 7.02 -14.34 13.26
C VAL A 117 7.61 -14.63 14.65
N ASP A 118 8.47 -15.63 14.75
CA ASP A 118 9.16 -15.98 16.00
C ASP A 118 10.09 -14.86 16.49
N TYR A 119 10.29 -14.76 17.81
CA TYR A 119 11.01 -13.66 18.44
C TYR A 119 12.46 -13.50 17.94
N LYS A 120 13.19 -14.59 17.75
CA LYS A 120 14.59 -14.52 17.28
C LYS A 120 14.68 -13.98 15.85
N GLU A 121 13.75 -14.39 15.00
CA GLU A 121 13.67 -13.92 13.64
C GLU A 121 13.20 -12.46 13.55
N MET A 122 12.27 -12.04 14.43
CA MET A 122 11.89 -10.64 14.57
C MET A 122 13.08 -9.76 14.95
N GLU A 123 13.86 -10.19 15.94
CA GLU A 123 15.03 -9.44 16.40
C GLU A 123 16.10 -9.33 15.30
N ARG A 124 16.39 -10.42 14.60
CA ARG A 124 17.31 -10.43 13.45
C ARG A 124 16.87 -9.48 12.35
N ARG A 125 15.63 -9.57 11.87
CA ARG A 125 15.09 -8.73 10.79
C ARG A 125 15.01 -7.26 11.17
N SER A 126 14.61 -6.96 12.40
CA SER A 126 14.54 -5.57 12.87
C SER A 126 15.92 -4.94 12.94
N LEU A 127 16.94 -5.67 13.38
CA LEU A 127 18.32 -5.20 13.45
C LEU A 127 18.88 -4.96 12.03
N GLU A 128 18.70 -5.90 11.11
CA GLU A 128 19.12 -5.77 9.71
C GLU A 128 18.50 -4.54 9.05
N PHE A 129 17.21 -4.30 9.29
CA PHE A 129 16.52 -3.13 8.75
C PHE A 129 17.03 -1.82 9.35
N LEU A 130 17.31 -1.77 10.65
CA LEU A 130 17.90 -0.59 11.30
C LEU A 130 19.29 -0.29 10.75
N ILE A 131 20.14 -1.29 10.56
CA ILE A 131 21.47 -1.13 9.96
C ILE A 131 21.35 -0.63 8.51
N PHE A 132 20.41 -1.16 7.75
CA PHE A 132 20.13 -0.71 6.39
C PHE A 132 19.72 0.78 6.35
N LEU A 133 18.84 1.20 7.25
CA LEU A 133 18.42 2.62 7.35
C LEU A 133 19.60 3.53 7.74
N GLU A 134 20.42 3.11 8.69
CA GLU A 134 21.62 3.86 9.10
C GLU A 134 22.58 4.05 7.92
N ASN A 135 22.85 3.01 7.15
CA ASN A 135 23.70 3.06 5.97
C ASN A 135 23.15 4.01 4.88
N ILE A 136 21.84 4.01 4.64
CA ILE A 136 21.20 4.94 3.70
C ILE A 136 21.35 6.38 4.21
N LEU A 137 21.08 6.62 5.48
CA LEU A 137 21.18 7.96 6.07
C LEU A 137 22.61 8.48 6.00
N MET A 138 23.61 7.67 6.33
CA MET A 138 25.02 8.04 6.27
C MET A 138 25.44 8.36 4.85
N LYS A 139 25.02 7.57 3.86
CA LYS A 139 25.28 7.84 2.45
C LYS A 139 24.66 9.17 2.00
N TYR A 140 23.39 9.41 2.35
CA TYR A 140 22.69 10.66 2.02
C TYR A 140 23.36 11.88 2.63
N LEU A 141 23.82 11.80 3.88
CA LEU A 141 24.54 12.90 4.55
C LEU A 141 25.92 13.15 3.91
N ALA A 142 26.64 12.10 3.50
CA ALA A 142 27.92 12.22 2.80
C ALA A 142 27.73 12.92 1.44
N ASP A 143 26.71 12.54 0.67
CA ASP A 143 26.41 13.14 -0.62
C ASP A 143 26.02 14.63 -0.49
N ARG A 144 25.23 15.00 0.52
CA ARG A 144 24.91 16.42 0.79
C ARG A 144 26.13 17.27 1.15
N ASN A 145 27.10 16.69 1.84
CA ASN A 145 28.32 17.40 2.20
C ASN A 145 29.27 17.55 1.00
N SER A 146 29.20 16.69 -0.01
CA SER A 146 29.99 16.78 -1.24
C SER A 146 29.49 17.89 -2.19
N VAL A 147 28.19 18.20 -2.15
CA VAL A 147 27.57 19.24 -3.01
C VAL A 147 27.76 20.66 -2.46
N ARG A 148 28.24 20.81 -1.22
CA ARG A 148 28.52 22.13 -0.60
C ARG A 148 29.96 22.61 -0.73
N ARG A 149 30.79 21.92 -1.48
CA ARG A 149 32.16 22.34 -1.87
C ARG A 149 32.20 22.70 -3.35
#